data_09450a7e298d7aa2ca1849e07b41488d
#
_entry.id   09450a7e298d7aa2ca1849e07b41488d
#
_cell.length_a   1.000
_cell.length_b   1.000
_cell.length_c   1.000
_cell.angle_alpha   90.00
_cell.angle_beta   90.00
_cell.angle_gamma   90.00
#
_symmetry.space_group_name_H-M   'P 1'
#
loop_
_entity.id
_entity.type
_entity.pdbx_description
1 polymer ?
#
loop_
_entity_poly.entity_id
_entity_poly.type
_entity_poly.pdbx_seq_one_letter_code
_entity_poly.pdbx_strand_id
1 'polypeptide(L)'
;MSLIEGRTRRIDWPENAFYYAPIPDLDRDAVLLLGIEPNLRWKTFAGMVIELARDLGVSMMITLGSLLADVPHTRPSPVTGGATDPELIERLGLQRSRYEGPTGIVGVLHDACSSANVPSVSLWAAVPHYVSLAPSPRAALALCQRLGDILGTPIDTAELDEASERYSEQVTDAVASDEETAAYVAELEQRAEELDEEENLPSGETLAAELTRFLRERERGNGGPERGEGPSEQP
;
A
#
# COMPACT_ATOMS: atom_id res chain seq x y z
N MET A 1 -33.65 9.23 -7.14
CA MET A 1 -35.03 9.67 -6.96
C MET A 1 -35.92 8.44 -6.86
N SER A 2 -36.63 8.29 -5.78
CA SER A 2 -37.57 7.19 -5.53
C SER A 2 -39.01 7.70 -5.58
N LEU A 3 -39.95 6.81 -5.96
CA LEU A 3 -41.39 7.08 -5.90
C LEU A 3 -41.96 6.43 -4.62
N ILE A 4 -42.54 7.22 -3.74
CA ILE A 4 -43.20 6.72 -2.57
C ILE A 4 -44.70 6.48 -2.94
N GLU A 5 -45.14 5.23 -2.80
CA GLU A 5 -46.51 4.78 -3.12
C GLU A 5 -47.02 5.19 -4.52
N GLY A 6 -46.08 5.34 -5.49
CA GLY A 6 -46.46 5.75 -6.85
C GLY A 6 -46.96 7.18 -7.02
N ARG A 7 -46.96 8.00 -5.96
CA ARG A 7 -47.54 9.34 -5.95
C ARG A 7 -46.57 10.46 -5.65
N THR A 8 -45.62 10.25 -4.74
CA THR A 8 -44.71 11.31 -4.28
C THR A 8 -43.28 11.00 -4.72
N ARG A 9 -42.61 11.99 -5.32
CA ARG A 9 -41.22 11.90 -5.69
C ARG A 9 -40.33 12.31 -4.51
N ARG A 10 -39.44 11.44 -4.09
CA ARG A 10 -38.37 11.74 -3.15
C ARG A 10 -37.05 11.89 -3.89
N ILE A 11 -36.34 12.96 -3.61
CA ILE A 11 -35.00 13.16 -4.11
C ILE A 11 -34.03 12.65 -3.05
N ASP A 12 -33.30 11.61 -3.39
CA ASP A 12 -32.24 11.09 -2.54
C ASP A 12 -30.95 11.82 -2.93
N TRP A 13 -30.54 12.74 -2.07
CA TRP A 13 -29.28 13.46 -2.26
C TRP A 13 -28.11 12.59 -1.86
N PRO A 14 -27.01 12.58 -2.65
CA PRO A 14 -25.79 12.00 -2.18
C PRO A 14 -25.26 12.79 -0.98
N GLU A 15 -24.75 12.09 0.00
CA GLU A 15 -24.22 12.72 1.20
C GLU A 15 -22.74 12.35 1.41
N ASN A 16 -22.03 13.23 2.10
CA ASN A 16 -20.74 12.97 2.69
C ASN A 16 -20.92 13.02 4.20
N ALA A 17 -20.64 11.92 4.88
CA ALA A 17 -20.87 11.77 6.30
C ALA A 17 -19.56 11.56 7.06
N PHE A 18 -19.48 12.12 8.25
CA PHE A 18 -18.39 11.87 9.19
C PHE A 18 -18.85 10.91 10.27
N TYR A 19 -18.01 9.91 10.53
CA TYR A 19 -18.24 8.90 11.56
C TYR A 19 -17.10 8.96 12.57
N TYR A 20 -17.46 8.88 13.84
CA TYR A 20 -16.52 8.77 14.93
C TYR A 20 -16.31 7.29 15.30
N ALA A 21 -15.07 6.88 15.42
CA ALA A 21 -14.69 5.53 15.81
C ALA A 21 -13.63 5.61 16.92
N PRO A 22 -13.96 5.23 18.16
CA PRO A 22 -12.98 5.13 19.23
C PRO A 22 -12.02 3.97 18.93
N ILE A 23 -10.73 4.17 19.23
CA ILE A 23 -9.69 3.14 19.14
C ILE A 23 -9.15 2.90 20.54
N PRO A 24 -9.66 1.90 21.28
CA PRO A 24 -9.37 1.74 22.72
C PRO A 24 -7.90 1.60 23.10
N ASP A 25 -7.08 1.07 22.18
CA ASP A 25 -5.65 0.79 22.42
C ASP A 25 -4.73 1.95 22.00
N LEU A 26 -5.30 3.07 21.53
CA LEU A 26 -4.56 4.26 21.14
C LEU A 26 -4.99 5.48 21.94
N ASP A 27 -4.07 6.42 22.13
CA ASP A 27 -4.36 7.74 22.73
C ASP A 27 -5.20 8.65 21.81
N ARG A 28 -5.71 8.11 20.68
CA ARG A 28 -6.41 8.84 19.64
C ARG A 28 -7.54 8.01 19.08
N ASP A 29 -8.57 8.73 18.67
CA ASP A 29 -9.73 8.16 18.00
C ASP A 29 -9.63 8.39 16.48
N ALA A 30 -10.45 7.68 15.71
CA ALA A 30 -10.57 7.88 14.28
C ALA A 30 -11.84 8.68 13.93
N VAL A 31 -11.71 9.56 12.95
CA VAL A 31 -12.84 10.19 12.27
C VAL A 31 -12.83 9.73 10.82
N LEU A 32 -13.88 9.09 10.37
CA LEU A 32 -14.00 8.54 9.03
C LEU A 32 -14.90 9.46 8.19
N LEU A 33 -14.39 9.96 7.06
CA LEU A 33 -15.18 10.63 6.04
C LEU A 33 -15.55 9.62 4.96
N LEU A 34 -16.83 9.31 4.86
CA LEU A 34 -17.38 8.43 3.83
C LEU A 34 -18.39 9.20 2.99
N GLY A 35 -18.26 9.13 1.68
CA GLY A 35 -19.17 9.79 0.78
C GLY A 35 -18.77 9.65 -0.68
N ILE A 36 -19.36 10.49 -1.52
CA ILE A 36 -19.08 10.50 -2.94
C ILE A 36 -18.23 11.70 -3.33
N GLU A 37 -17.48 11.55 -4.39
CA GLU A 37 -16.72 12.64 -4.98
C GLU A 37 -17.66 13.77 -5.44
N PRO A 38 -17.46 15.02 -5.01
CA PRO A 38 -18.26 16.13 -5.47
C PRO A 38 -17.91 16.46 -6.93
N ASN A 39 -18.94 16.70 -7.77
CA ASN A 39 -18.72 17.05 -9.17
C ASN A 39 -18.13 18.47 -9.36
N LEU A 40 -18.33 19.37 -8.41
CA LEU A 40 -17.96 20.78 -8.50
C LEU A 40 -17.46 21.31 -7.16
N ARG A 41 -16.80 22.48 -7.20
CA ARG A 41 -16.35 23.23 -6.01
C ARG A 41 -15.40 22.46 -5.09
N TRP A 42 -14.51 21.73 -5.64
CA TRP A 42 -13.54 20.92 -4.90
C TRP A 42 -12.72 21.73 -3.87
N LYS A 43 -12.32 22.96 -4.21
CA LYS A 43 -11.64 23.85 -3.25
C LYS A 43 -12.49 24.19 -2.04
N THR A 44 -13.80 24.43 -2.25
CA THR A 44 -14.72 24.68 -1.15
C THR A 44 -14.91 23.45 -0.29
N PHE A 45 -15.11 22.29 -0.90
CA PHE A 45 -15.23 21.01 -0.21
C PHE A 45 -13.96 20.70 0.60
N ALA A 46 -12.79 20.77 0.00
CA ALA A 46 -11.53 20.52 0.68
C ALA A 46 -11.29 21.53 1.83
N GLY A 47 -11.62 22.81 1.63
CA GLY A 47 -11.53 23.82 2.68
C GLY A 47 -12.42 23.48 3.89
N MET A 48 -13.65 23.05 3.68
CA MET A 48 -14.56 22.61 4.77
C MET A 48 -14.01 21.39 5.52
N VAL A 49 -13.44 20.41 4.81
CA VAL A 49 -12.84 19.23 5.43
C VAL A 49 -11.62 19.63 6.27
N ILE A 50 -10.77 20.52 5.77
CA ILE A 50 -9.60 21.03 6.51
C ILE A 50 -10.00 21.83 7.75
N GLU A 51 -11.03 22.67 7.64
CA GLU A 51 -11.57 23.44 8.76
C GLU A 51 -12.06 22.50 9.87
N LEU A 52 -12.89 21.50 9.52
CA LEU A 52 -13.37 20.49 10.46
C LEU A 52 -12.21 19.68 11.09
N ALA A 53 -11.22 19.29 10.29
CA ALA A 53 -10.04 18.56 10.80
C ALA A 53 -9.28 19.37 11.85
N ARG A 54 -9.17 20.69 11.67
CA ARG A 54 -8.56 21.60 12.65
C ARG A 54 -9.40 21.73 13.92
N ASP A 55 -10.70 21.88 13.76
CA ASP A 55 -11.65 22.03 14.90
C ASP A 55 -11.66 20.76 15.76
N LEU A 56 -11.51 19.59 15.14
CA LEU A 56 -11.42 18.31 15.84
C LEU A 56 -10.01 17.98 16.35
N GLY A 57 -9.01 18.81 16.05
CA GLY A 57 -7.62 18.54 16.44
C GLY A 57 -7.01 17.31 15.75
N VAL A 58 -7.40 17.04 14.50
CA VAL A 58 -6.86 15.93 13.72
C VAL A 58 -5.36 16.06 13.58
N SER A 59 -4.62 15.06 14.03
CA SER A 59 -3.16 15.05 14.00
C SER A 59 -2.59 14.59 12.67
N MET A 60 -3.33 13.75 11.93
CA MET A 60 -2.95 13.26 10.60
C MET A 60 -4.20 12.89 9.81
N MET A 61 -4.23 13.25 8.54
CA MET A 61 -5.26 12.81 7.60
C MET A 61 -4.71 11.69 6.73
N ILE A 62 -5.46 10.60 6.60
CA ILE A 62 -5.10 9.48 5.73
C ILE A 62 -6.17 9.38 4.66
N THR A 63 -5.77 9.45 3.40
CA THR A 63 -6.67 9.25 2.26
C THR A 63 -6.42 7.90 1.63
N LEU A 64 -7.50 7.18 1.31
CA LEU A 64 -7.48 5.84 0.74
C LEU A 64 -8.05 5.87 -0.67
N GLY A 65 -7.35 5.28 -1.60
CA GLY A 65 -7.76 5.19 -3.00
C GLY A 65 -7.32 3.87 -3.63
N SER A 66 -7.81 3.62 -4.84
CA SER A 66 -7.33 2.53 -5.68
C SER A 66 -7.14 3.01 -7.11
N LEU A 67 -6.27 2.34 -7.84
CA LEU A 67 -6.01 2.61 -9.24
C LEU A 67 -5.87 1.31 -10.02
N LEU A 68 -6.27 1.34 -11.29
CA LEU A 68 -6.05 0.23 -12.18
C LEU A 68 -4.57 0.14 -12.57
N ALA A 69 -3.99 -1.05 -12.50
CA ALA A 69 -2.58 -1.28 -12.74
C ALA A 69 -2.33 -2.66 -13.39
N ASP A 70 -1.13 -2.81 -13.95
CA ASP A 70 -0.64 -4.06 -14.53
C ASP A 70 -0.07 -4.95 -13.41
N VAL A 71 -0.96 -5.49 -12.59
CA VAL A 71 -0.64 -6.38 -11.47
C VAL A 71 -1.46 -7.67 -11.57
N PRO A 72 -0.90 -8.84 -11.20
CA PRO A 72 -1.65 -10.08 -11.21
C PRO A 72 -2.61 -10.15 -10.02
N HIS A 73 -3.80 -10.72 -10.23
CA HIS A 73 -4.79 -10.92 -9.18
C HIS A 73 -4.41 -12.03 -8.18
N THR A 74 -3.46 -12.87 -8.53
CA THR A 74 -2.97 -14.00 -7.71
C THR A 74 -2.03 -13.56 -6.59
N ARG A 75 -1.47 -12.35 -6.65
CA ARG A 75 -0.58 -11.78 -5.64
C ARG A 75 -1.28 -10.73 -4.78
N PRO A 76 -0.78 -10.42 -3.57
CA PRO A 76 -1.30 -9.31 -2.77
C PRO A 76 -1.31 -8.00 -3.57
N SER A 77 -2.33 -7.16 -3.37
CA SER A 77 -2.39 -5.84 -4.02
C SER A 77 -1.28 -4.93 -3.51
N PRO A 78 -0.36 -4.46 -4.35
CA PRO A 78 0.63 -3.48 -3.93
C PRO A 78 -0.03 -2.18 -3.47
N VAL A 79 0.49 -1.61 -2.38
CA VAL A 79 0.03 -0.31 -1.88
C VAL A 79 1.17 0.69 -2.01
N THR A 80 0.96 1.70 -2.85
CA THR A 80 1.86 2.86 -2.97
C THR A 80 1.32 4.01 -2.14
N GLY A 81 2.18 4.98 -1.80
CA GLY A 81 1.73 6.10 -1.00
C GLY A 81 2.57 7.36 -1.20
N GLY A 82 1.99 8.47 -0.75
CA GLY A 82 2.65 9.76 -0.63
C GLY A 82 2.34 10.38 0.72
N ALA A 83 3.21 11.24 1.20
CA ALA A 83 2.98 11.99 2.42
C ALA A 83 3.39 13.45 2.22
N THR A 84 2.80 14.35 3.02
CA THR A 84 3.16 15.77 3.03
C THR A 84 4.56 16.00 3.59
N ASP A 85 5.01 15.11 4.48
CA ASP A 85 6.34 15.14 5.08
C ASP A 85 7.19 13.97 4.53
N PRO A 86 8.37 14.25 3.94
CA PRO A 86 9.27 13.20 3.46
C PRO A 86 9.69 12.19 4.54
N GLU A 87 9.83 12.62 5.81
CA GLU A 87 10.18 11.72 6.92
C GLU A 87 9.06 10.70 7.19
N LEU A 88 7.79 11.05 6.92
CA LEU A 88 6.68 10.11 7.00
C LEU A 88 6.80 8.98 5.97
N ILE A 89 7.28 9.28 4.76
CA ILE A 89 7.47 8.28 3.72
C ILE A 89 8.49 7.23 4.16
N GLU A 90 9.63 7.68 4.69
CA GLU A 90 10.70 6.78 5.16
C GLU A 90 10.26 5.98 6.39
N ARG A 91 9.69 6.68 7.39
CA ARG A 91 9.23 6.04 8.64
C ARG A 91 8.14 5.00 8.41
N LEU A 92 7.25 5.26 7.45
CA LEU A 92 6.14 4.35 7.13
C LEU A 92 6.52 3.33 6.03
N GLY A 93 7.73 3.38 5.49
CA GLY A 93 8.18 2.48 4.43
C GLY A 93 7.26 2.54 3.20
N LEU A 94 6.82 3.74 2.81
CA LEU A 94 5.94 3.90 1.66
C LEU A 94 6.72 3.90 0.36
N GLN A 95 6.28 3.11 -0.61
CA GLN A 95 6.77 3.23 -1.98
C GLN A 95 6.20 4.52 -2.60
N ARG A 96 7.08 5.38 -3.11
CA ARG A 96 6.65 6.64 -3.73
C ARG A 96 5.92 6.39 -5.03
N SER A 97 4.72 6.96 -5.15
CA SER A 97 4.03 7.02 -6.43
C SER A 97 4.78 7.94 -7.40
N ARG A 98 4.95 7.46 -8.65
CA ARG A 98 5.49 8.27 -9.76
C ARG A 98 4.38 8.75 -10.70
N TYR A 99 3.14 8.61 -10.27
CA TYR A 99 2.00 8.97 -11.10
C TYR A 99 1.89 10.50 -11.24
N GLU A 100 1.90 10.95 -12.47
CA GLU A 100 1.60 12.34 -12.87
C GLU A 100 0.42 12.31 -13.85
N GLY A 101 -0.71 12.89 -13.46
CA GLY A 101 -1.90 12.86 -14.32
C GLY A 101 -3.14 13.42 -13.64
N PRO A 102 -4.33 13.19 -14.24
CA PRO A 102 -5.60 13.62 -13.66
C PRO A 102 -5.78 13.09 -12.24
N THR A 103 -6.28 13.92 -11.35
CA THR A 103 -6.53 13.54 -9.95
C THR A 103 -8.01 13.67 -9.60
N GLY A 104 -8.44 12.91 -8.59
CA GLY A 104 -9.74 13.01 -7.96
C GLY A 104 -9.70 13.84 -6.67
N ILE A 105 -10.83 13.84 -5.95
CA ILE A 105 -10.97 14.59 -4.68
C ILE A 105 -9.95 14.15 -3.62
N VAL A 106 -9.53 12.88 -3.65
CA VAL A 106 -8.51 12.32 -2.74
C VAL A 106 -7.19 13.07 -2.89
N GLY A 107 -6.72 13.26 -4.12
CA GLY A 107 -5.51 14.04 -4.39
C GLY A 107 -5.66 15.52 -4.05
N VAL A 108 -6.84 16.11 -4.30
CA VAL A 108 -7.12 17.51 -3.93
C VAL A 108 -7.14 17.70 -2.41
N LEU A 109 -7.65 16.74 -1.65
CA LEU A 109 -7.60 16.77 -0.18
C LEU A 109 -6.17 16.67 0.32
N HIS A 110 -5.34 15.81 -0.28
CA HIS A 110 -3.92 15.70 0.08
C HIS A 110 -3.16 17.01 -0.19
N ASP A 111 -3.38 17.65 -1.34
CA ASP A 111 -2.81 18.97 -1.67
C ASP A 111 -3.30 20.05 -0.70
N ALA A 112 -4.59 20.06 -0.35
CA ALA A 112 -5.15 20.97 0.63
C ALA A 112 -4.54 20.79 2.02
N CYS A 113 -4.26 19.55 2.46
CA CYS A 113 -3.55 19.24 3.69
C CYS A 113 -2.13 19.85 3.68
N SER A 114 -1.39 19.65 2.59
CA SER A 114 -0.06 20.23 2.40
C SER A 114 -0.09 21.75 2.51
N SER A 115 -1.01 22.40 1.78
CA SER A 115 -1.20 23.86 1.82
C SER A 115 -1.61 24.40 3.19
N ALA A 116 -2.27 23.57 4.00
CA ALA A 116 -2.77 23.92 5.33
C ALA A 116 -1.83 23.53 6.47
N ASN A 117 -0.68 22.90 6.17
CA ASN A 117 0.25 22.29 7.12
C ASN A 117 -0.43 21.25 8.03
N VAL A 118 -1.36 20.47 7.50
CA VAL A 118 -1.95 19.30 8.16
C VAL A 118 -1.17 18.08 7.69
N PRO A 119 -0.52 17.31 8.59
CA PRO A 119 0.14 16.09 8.19
C PRO A 119 -0.82 15.15 7.46
N SER A 120 -0.42 14.63 6.31
CA SER A 120 -1.29 13.70 5.57
C SER A 120 -0.50 12.62 4.85
N VAL A 121 -1.16 11.46 4.73
CA VAL A 121 -0.71 10.30 3.98
C VAL A 121 -1.78 9.94 2.97
N SER A 122 -1.39 9.67 1.74
CA SER A 122 -2.28 9.18 0.69
C SER A 122 -1.85 7.77 0.29
N LEU A 123 -2.74 6.80 0.43
CA LEU A 123 -2.50 5.39 0.10
C LEU A 123 -3.30 4.97 -1.11
N TRP A 124 -2.69 4.24 -2.02
CA TRP A 124 -3.28 3.77 -3.26
C TRP A 124 -3.01 2.29 -3.45
N ALA A 125 -4.07 1.48 -3.46
CA ALA A 125 -3.96 0.06 -3.76
C ALA A 125 -4.10 -0.18 -5.27
N ALA A 126 -3.22 -1.01 -5.81
CA ALA A 126 -3.29 -1.44 -7.20
C ALA A 126 -4.40 -2.47 -7.41
N VAL A 127 -5.21 -2.29 -8.44
CA VAL A 127 -6.27 -3.22 -8.86
C VAL A 127 -5.98 -3.67 -10.28
N PRO A 128 -6.02 -4.97 -10.57
CA PRO A 128 -5.81 -5.47 -11.92
C PRO A 128 -6.77 -4.83 -12.92
N HIS A 129 -6.27 -4.24 -14.00
CA HIS A 129 -7.11 -3.53 -14.97
C HIS A 129 -7.97 -4.47 -15.84
N TYR A 130 -7.57 -5.74 -15.97
CA TYR A 130 -8.32 -6.76 -16.72
C TYR A 130 -9.51 -7.33 -15.94
N VAL A 131 -9.67 -6.96 -14.66
CA VAL A 131 -10.78 -7.41 -13.81
C VAL A 131 -11.88 -6.37 -13.81
N SER A 132 -13.06 -6.73 -14.34
CA SER A 132 -14.24 -5.86 -14.34
C SER A 132 -15.13 -5.98 -13.11
N LEU A 133 -14.79 -6.88 -12.17
CA LEU A 133 -15.53 -7.10 -10.93
C LEU A 133 -15.23 -5.99 -9.93
N ALA A 134 -16.21 -5.18 -9.59
CA ALA A 134 -16.13 -4.16 -8.57
C ALA A 134 -17.15 -4.46 -7.45
N PRO A 135 -16.84 -4.18 -6.18
CA PRO A 135 -15.59 -3.68 -5.62
C PRO A 135 -14.47 -4.73 -5.55
N SER A 136 -13.20 -4.31 -5.28
CA SER A 136 -12.07 -5.20 -5.04
C SER A 136 -11.82 -5.38 -3.54
N PRO A 137 -12.24 -6.50 -2.93
CA PRO A 137 -11.95 -6.77 -1.52
C PRO A 137 -10.45 -6.89 -1.23
N ARG A 138 -9.67 -7.39 -2.18
CA ARG A 138 -8.20 -7.50 -2.04
C ARG A 138 -7.52 -6.15 -1.89
N ALA A 139 -7.92 -5.16 -2.68
CA ALA A 139 -7.42 -3.80 -2.56
C ALA A 139 -7.83 -3.16 -1.22
N ALA A 140 -9.08 -3.38 -0.78
CA ALA A 140 -9.56 -2.93 0.51
C ALA A 140 -8.79 -3.57 1.68
N LEU A 141 -8.56 -4.90 1.61
CA LEU A 141 -7.77 -5.64 2.60
C LEU A 141 -6.35 -5.07 2.71
N ALA A 142 -5.65 -4.89 1.58
CA ALA A 142 -4.30 -4.34 1.56
C ALA A 142 -4.24 -2.92 2.15
N LEU A 143 -5.24 -2.08 1.88
CA LEU A 143 -5.35 -0.74 2.47
C LEU A 143 -5.60 -0.81 3.98
N CYS A 144 -6.47 -1.71 4.47
CA CYS A 144 -6.75 -1.88 5.89
C CYS A 144 -5.53 -2.39 6.65
N GLN A 145 -4.79 -3.36 6.10
CA GLN A 145 -3.54 -3.85 6.67
C GLN A 145 -2.51 -2.73 6.77
N ARG A 146 -2.33 -1.97 5.68
CA ARG A 146 -1.41 -0.84 5.66
C ARG A 146 -1.82 0.29 6.61
N LEU A 147 -3.12 0.53 6.76
CA LEU A 147 -3.65 1.49 7.73
C LEU A 147 -3.36 1.02 9.16
N GLY A 148 -3.52 -0.27 9.45
CA GLY A 148 -3.15 -0.86 10.75
C GLY A 148 -1.68 -0.64 11.09
N ASP A 149 -0.77 -0.83 10.14
CA ASP A 149 0.67 -0.55 10.31
C ASP A 149 0.93 0.92 10.66
N ILE A 150 0.25 1.85 9.96
CA ILE A 150 0.39 3.30 10.21
C ILE A 150 -0.16 3.69 11.59
N LEU A 151 -1.27 3.11 11.99
CA LEU A 151 -1.89 3.36 13.29
C LEU A 151 -1.16 2.67 14.44
N GLY A 152 -0.37 1.63 14.16
CA GLY A 152 0.29 0.80 15.16
C GLY A 152 -0.66 -0.14 15.90
N THR A 153 -1.83 -0.42 15.34
CA THR A 153 -2.82 -1.34 15.90
C THR A 153 -3.48 -2.13 14.77
N PRO A 154 -3.69 -3.45 14.92
CA PRO A 154 -4.34 -4.25 13.91
C PRO A 154 -5.81 -3.81 13.73
N ILE A 155 -6.27 -3.83 12.50
CA ILE A 155 -7.67 -3.65 12.14
C ILE A 155 -8.26 -5.04 11.92
N ASP A 156 -9.45 -5.31 12.44
CA ASP A 156 -10.16 -6.56 12.17
C ASP A 156 -10.53 -6.62 10.68
N THR A 157 -9.95 -7.58 9.98
CA THR A 157 -10.12 -7.77 8.52
C THR A 157 -10.77 -9.10 8.18
N ALA A 158 -11.30 -9.85 9.15
CA ALA A 158 -11.80 -11.21 8.93
C ALA A 158 -12.84 -11.30 7.78
N GLU A 159 -13.79 -10.38 7.70
CA GLU A 159 -14.78 -10.34 6.62
C GLU A 159 -14.13 -10.00 5.25
N LEU A 160 -13.10 -9.15 5.24
CA LEU A 160 -12.36 -8.80 4.03
C LEU A 160 -11.47 -9.95 3.55
N ASP A 161 -10.88 -10.70 4.47
CA ASP A 161 -10.08 -11.89 4.16
C ASP A 161 -10.94 -12.93 3.43
N GLU A 162 -12.10 -13.29 4.00
CA GLU A 162 -13.06 -14.20 3.36
C GLU A 162 -13.58 -13.66 2.01
N ALA A 163 -13.87 -12.37 1.93
CA ALA A 163 -14.33 -11.75 0.69
C ALA A 163 -13.22 -11.74 -0.37
N SER A 164 -11.97 -11.57 0.03
CA SER A 164 -10.80 -11.58 -0.85
C SER A 164 -10.52 -12.96 -1.43
N GLU A 165 -10.70 -14.01 -0.64
CA GLU A 165 -10.57 -15.39 -1.10
C GLU A 165 -11.63 -15.70 -2.18
N ARG A 166 -12.90 -15.46 -1.87
CA ARG A 166 -14.00 -15.66 -2.84
C ARG A 166 -13.82 -14.85 -4.12
N TYR A 167 -13.38 -13.60 -3.99
CA TYR A 167 -13.11 -12.74 -5.14
C TYR A 167 -11.97 -13.30 -5.99
N SER A 168 -10.89 -13.79 -5.37
CA SER A 168 -9.75 -14.36 -6.08
C SER A 168 -10.13 -15.61 -6.86
N GLU A 169 -10.94 -16.51 -6.30
CA GLU A 169 -11.48 -17.68 -6.97
C GLU A 169 -12.31 -17.27 -8.21
N GLN A 170 -13.24 -16.33 -8.05
CA GLN A 170 -14.08 -15.84 -9.14
C GLN A 170 -13.26 -15.22 -10.29
N VAL A 171 -12.22 -14.46 -9.97
CA VAL A 171 -11.33 -13.86 -10.98
C VAL A 171 -10.50 -14.92 -11.67
N THR A 172 -9.98 -15.90 -10.93
CA THR A 172 -9.21 -17.01 -11.48
C THR A 172 -10.06 -17.82 -12.48
N ASP A 173 -11.30 -18.15 -12.12
CA ASP A 173 -12.23 -18.87 -13.02
C ASP A 173 -12.56 -18.05 -14.27
N ALA A 174 -12.75 -16.76 -14.13
CA ALA A 174 -13.01 -15.87 -15.26
C ALA A 174 -11.80 -15.77 -16.19
N VAL A 175 -10.59 -15.62 -15.66
CA VAL A 175 -9.32 -15.60 -16.43
C VAL A 175 -9.08 -16.94 -17.13
N ALA A 176 -9.31 -18.06 -16.46
CA ALA A 176 -9.14 -19.39 -17.06
C ALA A 176 -10.07 -19.65 -18.26
N SER A 177 -11.16 -18.91 -18.37
CA SER A 177 -12.11 -19.03 -19.49
C SER A 177 -11.68 -18.27 -20.77
N ASP A 178 -10.62 -17.44 -20.69
CA ASP A 178 -10.10 -16.62 -21.80
C ASP A 178 -8.58 -16.80 -21.91
N GLU A 179 -8.14 -17.47 -23.00
CA GLU A 179 -6.72 -17.80 -23.22
C GLU A 179 -5.83 -16.56 -23.34
N GLU A 180 -6.32 -15.46 -23.91
CA GLU A 180 -5.55 -14.23 -24.08
C GLU A 180 -5.30 -13.58 -22.71
N THR A 181 -6.33 -13.47 -21.89
CA THR A 181 -6.24 -12.94 -20.53
C THR A 181 -5.37 -13.84 -19.64
N ALA A 182 -5.49 -15.18 -19.77
CA ALA A 182 -4.65 -16.11 -19.01
C ALA A 182 -3.17 -15.97 -19.36
N ALA A 183 -2.81 -15.85 -20.64
CA ALA A 183 -1.44 -15.61 -21.07
C ALA A 183 -0.90 -14.27 -20.54
N TYR A 184 -1.71 -13.23 -20.56
CA TYR A 184 -1.36 -11.92 -20.04
C TYR A 184 -1.10 -11.96 -18.52
N VAL A 185 -1.95 -12.66 -17.76
CA VAL A 185 -1.76 -12.83 -16.31
C VAL A 185 -0.46 -13.56 -16.01
N ALA A 186 -0.12 -14.61 -16.77
CA ALA A 186 1.14 -15.32 -16.61
C ALA A 186 2.37 -14.41 -16.85
N GLU A 187 2.28 -13.50 -17.83
CA GLU A 187 3.34 -12.49 -18.05
C GLU A 187 3.46 -11.51 -16.88
N LEU A 188 2.32 -11.08 -16.28
CA LEU A 188 2.33 -10.22 -15.12
C LEU A 188 2.92 -10.92 -13.88
N GLU A 189 2.64 -12.21 -13.70
CA GLU A 189 3.21 -13.01 -12.63
C GLU A 189 4.74 -13.12 -12.74
N GLN A 190 5.23 -13.41 -13.95
CA GLN A 190 6.67 -13.47 -14.20
C GLN A 190 7.36 -12.13 -13.91
N ARG A 191 6.80 -11.02 -14.36
CA ARG A 191 7.34 -9.68 -14.05
C ARG A 191 7.34 -9.38 -12.56
N ALA A 192 6.30 -9.79 -11.85
CA ALA A 192 6.24 -9.59 -10.41
C ALA A 192 7.30 -10.44 -9.67
N GLU A 193 7.60 -11.67 -10.14
CA GLU A 193 8.68 -12.49 -9.61
C GLU A 193 10.05 -11.85 -9.84
N GLU A 194 10.31 -11.35 -11.04
CA GLU A 194 11.55 -10.65 -11.38
C GLU A 194 11.78 -9.42 -10.48
N LEU A 195 10.74 -8.64 -10.20
CA LEU A 195 10.81 -7.48 -9.30
C LEU A 195 11.07 -7.88 -7.84
N ASP A 196 10.42 -8.94 -7.36
CA ASP A 196 10.65 -9.46 -6.00
C ASP A 196 12.09 -9.99 -5.84
N GLU A 197 12.64 -10.62 -6.88
CA GLU A 197 14.03 -11.08 -6.89
C GLU A 197 15.01 -9.90 -6.87
N GLU A 198 14.74 -8.83 -7.64
CA GLU A 198 15.58 -7.62 -7.64
C GLU A 198 15.55 -6.89 -6.28
N GLU A 199 14.39 -6.79 -5.63
CA GLU A 199 14.28 -6.18 -4.30
C GLU A 199 14.98 -7.01 -3.21
N ASN A 200 15.03 -8.34 -3.35
CA ASN A 200 15.68 -9.25 -2.42
C ASN A 200 17.18 -9.40 -2.67
N LEU A 201 17.74 -8.84 -3.74
CA LEU A 201 19.18 -8.85 -3.98
C LEU A 201 19.91 -8.09 -2.86
N PRO A 202 20.93 -8.70 -2.20
CA PRO A 202 21.71 -8.02 -1.19
C PRO A 202 22.34 -6.76 -1.78
N SER A 203 22.34 -5.66 -1.02
CA SER A 203 22.99 -4.43 -1.48
C SER A 203 24.46 -4.67 -1.84
N GLY A 204 24.99 -3.86 -2.77
CA GLY A 204 26.41 -3.96 -3.14
C GLY A 204 27.36 -3.88 -1.93
N GLU A 205 26.98 -3.15 -0.88
CA GLU A 205 27.73 -3.08 0.38
C GLU A 205 27.66 -4.41 1.16
N THR A 206 26.50 -5.05 1.20
CA THR A 206 26.32 -6.36 1.85
C THR A 206 27.12 -7.42 1.14
N LEU A 207 27.08 -7.46 -0.21
CA LEU A 207 27.88 -8.36 -1.03
C LEU A 207 29.39 -8.13 -0.85
N ALA A 208 29.83 -6.86 -0.79
CA ALA A 208 31.24 -6.51 -0.55
C ALA A 208 31.68 -6.92 0.87
N ALA A 209 30.83 -6.77 1.88
CA ALA A 209 31.10 -7.19 3.25
C ALA A 209 31.19 -8.72 3.36
N GLU A 210 30.29 -9.46 2.71
CA GLU A 210 30.33 -10.92 2.67
C GLU A 210 31.56 -11.45 1.92
N LEU A 211 31.90 -10.86 0.78
CA LEU A 211 33.09 -11.20 0.03
C LEU A 211 34.37 -10.94 0.86
N THR A 212 34.40 -9.79 1.55
CA THR A 212 35.55 -9.46 2.43
C THR A 212 35.68 -10.45 3.59
N ARG A 213 34.54 -10.87 4.18
CA ARG A 213 34.54 -11.88 5.23
C ARG A 213 35.01 -13.23 4.71
N PHE A 214 34.51 -13.67 3.56
CA PHE A 214 34.89 -14.91 2.91
C PHE A 214 36.41 -14.94 2.58
N LEU A 215 36.93 -13.84 2.04
CA LEU A 215 38.36 -13.74 1.73
C LEU A 215 39.25 -13.83 2.99
N ARG A 216 38.86 -13.17 4.09
CA ARG A 216 39.55 -13.25 5.37
C ARG A 216 39.54 -14.65 5.99
N GLU A 217 38.41 -15.35 5.88
CA GLU A 217 38.29 -16.75 6.36
C GLU A 217 39.18 -17.69 5.53
N ARG A 218 39.28 -17.49 4.22
CA ARG A 218 40.12 -18.26 3.32
C ARG A 218 41.61 -18.00 3.57
N GLU A 219 41.98 -16.77 3.87
CA GLU A 219 43.38 -16.44 4.26
C GLU A 219 43.76 -17.09 5.58
N ARG A 220 42.86 -17.14 6.57
CA ARG A 220 43.08 -17.83 7.85
C ARG A 220 43.13 -19.35 7.71
N GLY A 221 42.40 -19.94 6.77
CA GLY A 221 42.39 -21.38 6.51
C GLY A 221 43.60 -21.87 5.70
N ASN A 222 44.32 -20.97 5.04
CA ASN A 222 45.47 -21.31 4.17
C ASN A 222 46.84 -21.11 4.86
N GLY A 223 46.85 -20.84 6.19
CA GLY A 223 48.08 -20.91 7.02
C GLY A 223 48.51 -22.36 7.19
N GLY A 224 49.28 -22.88 6.24
CA GLY A 224 49.78 -24.24 6.26
C GLY A 224 50.79 -24.49 7.40
N PRO A 225 51.08 -25.75 7.72
CA PRO A 225 51.84 -26.14 8.88
C PRO A 225 53.29 -25.64 8.80
N GLU A 226 53.75 -25.08 9.92
CA GLU A 226 55.19 -24.76 10.14
C GLU A 226 56.08 -25.96 9.83
N ARG A 227 57.07 -25.73 9.02
CA ARG A 227 58.14 -26.71 8.75
C ARG A 227 58.88 -26.97 10.06
N GLY A 228 58.74 -28.18 10.58
CA GLY A 228 59.49 -28.65 11.71
C GLY A 228 61.04 -28.56 11.43
N GLU A 229 61.69 -27.95 12.39
CA GLU A 229 63.18 -27.97 12.45
C GLU A 229 63.68 -29.40 12.59
N GLY A 230 64.60 -29.80 11.68
CA GLY A 230 65.29 -31.06 11.75
C GLY A 230 66.29 -31.05 12.89
N PRO A 231 66.62 -32.24 13.47
CA PRO A 231 67.57 -32.32 14.57
C PRO A 231 69.00 -32.09 14.09
N SER A 232 69.72 -31.20 14.81
CA SER A 232 71.19 -30.99 14.67
C SER A 232 71.97 -32.21 15.23
N GLU A 233 72.65 -32.92 14.40
CA GLU A 233 73.74 -33.80 14.82
C GLU A 233 74.94 -32.95 15.23
N GLN A 234 75.54 -33.28 16.38
CA GLN A 234 76.89 -32.90 16.80
C GLN A 234 77.73 -34.15 16.92
N PRO A 235 79.10 -34.01 16.70
CA PRO A 235 80.10 -35.10 16.54
C PRO A 235 80.45 -35.80 17.85
#